data_108fa31ee5e73fa88218587d810ff97f
#
_entry.id   108fa31ee5e73fa88218587d810ff97f
#
_cell.length_a   1.000
_cell.length_b   1.000
_cell.length_c   1.000
_cell.angle_alpha   90.00
_cell.angle_beta   90.00
_cell.angle_gamma   90.00
#
_symmetry.space_group_name_H-M   'P 1'
#
loop_
_entity.id
_entity.type
_entity.pdbx_description
1 polymer ?
#
loop_
_entity_poly.entity_id
_entity_poly.type
_entity_poly.pdbx_seq_one_letter_code
_entity_poly.pdbx_strand_id
1 'polypeptide(L)'
;PRFHCDIPLLTAHLIEVRAAKEKLLAEAGAVDKKIIMSTPKFKAALEGMGIEVAMKVSPTTGLETPAFAKTDPFMGELLEHSDPLVAAMAAARIGLKSTLEETRTEKLISIAQLPWPPANLLELKARYALATQFGEVGDCAEINLEYRDNSYPLMPMPLRYGAAHTHRLGGDWGMNVQNMPTVRGSKGKSKLRLSLKAPPGCTVLTCDLGQIEARLAAWICGETTLLTEFADKLDPYNQLASSIFGRKVDRKKVGTVDEIMGFIGKTGILGLGYGAGRDKFDTMVTSSARTMGVDISAIYNRDIGDRAVDVYRTRYKRIPQGWARLDQIVQSVWLSGGHHVPFGPVMIGHGCVLSSGLSLQYDTPQTYVDEKGYTAFRYRYGKMWHKLYGAKFLENIVQFLARTIVMNAALRIRDRGRTTAQKYPDDYRFVLQAHDELVFIIHDDELDRAKALIHAEMVRPPSWGLDIPLTADIGTGASYGEAK
;
A
#
# COMPACT_ATOMS: atom_id res chain seq x y z
N PRO A 1 7.94 9.03 19.13
CA PRO A 1 6.53 8.66 19.04
C PRO A 1 6.37 7.16 18.84
N ARG A 2 5.49 6.51 19.63
CA ARG A 2 5.33 5.06 19.65
C ARG A 2 3.90 4.72 20.02
N PHE A 3 3.38 3.63 19.44
CA PHE A 3 2.16 3.02 19.93
C PHE A 3 2.43 2.26 21.23
N HIS A 4 1.39 2.04 22.02
CA HIS A 4 1.33 0.96 22.98
C HIS A 4 0.96 -0.34 22.23
N CYS A 5 1.65 -1.43 22.54
CA CYS A 5 1.44 -2.72 21.87
C CYS A 5 0.69 -3.70 22.79
N ASP A 6 -0.48 -4.16 22.34
CA ASP A 6 -1.26 -5.18 23.05
C ASP A 6 -0.67 -6.58 22.77
N ILE A 7 0.35 -6.97 23.54
CA ILE A 7 0.99 -8.29 23.42
C ILE A 7 0.01 -9.43 23.75
N PRO A 8 -0.85 -9.35 24.78
CA PRO A 8 -1.86 -10.38 25.03
C PRO A 8 -2.75 -10.65 23.80
N LEU A 9 -3.25 -9.60 23.13
CA LEU A 9 -4.05 -9.74 21.91
C LEU A 9 -3.25 -10.41 20.79
N LEU A 10 -1.99 -10.01 20.58
CA LEU A 10 -1.12 -10.61 19.56
C LEU A 10 -0.79 -12.07 19.87
N THR A 11 -0.56 -12.41 21.14
CA THR A 11 -0.28 -13.78 21.55
C THR A 11 -1.49 -14.69 21.30
N ALA A 12 -2.69 -14.24 21.69
CA ALA A 12 -3.93 -14.95 21.39
C ALA A 12 -4.13 -15.14 19.88
N HIS A 13 -3.89 -14.08 19.11
CA HIS A 13 -3.98 -14.13 17.65
C HIS A 13 -2.97 -15.12 17.03
N LEU A 14 -1.74 -15.19 17.54
CA LEU A 14 -0.73 -16.13 17.07
C LEU A 14 -1.17 -17.58 17.28
N ILE A 15 -1.79 -17.86 18.44
CA ILE A 15 -2.38 -19.19 18.75
C ILE A 15 -3.49 -19.51 17.75
N GLU A 16 -4.41 -18.57 17.49
CA GLU A 16 -5.50 -18.75 16.52
C GLU A 16 -4.97 -19.04 15.10
N VAL A 17 -3.98 -18.28 14.64
CA VAL A 17 -3.35 -18.47 13.31
C VAL A 17 -2.71 -19.84 13.19
N ARG A 18 -2.02 -20.30 14.24
CA ARG A 18 -1.40 -21.62 14.26
C ARG A 18 -2.42 -22.74 14.28
N ALA A 19 -3.43 -22.63 15.13
CA ALA A 19 -4.52 -23.60 15.20
C ALA A 19 -5.28 -23.72 13.86
N ALA A 20 -5.52 -22.61 13.17
CA ALA A 20 -6.12 -22.62 11.83
C ALA A 20 -5.25 -23.38 10.80
N LYS A 21 -3.91 -23.27 10.87
CA LYS A 21 -3.00 -24.03 10.01
C LYS A 21 -3.00 -25.52 10.33
N GLU A 22 -3.05 -25.88 11.60
CA GLU A 22 -3.15 -27.28 12.04
C GLU A 22 -4.47 -27.90 11.56
N LYS A 23 -5.58 -27.14 11.65
CA LYS A 23 -6.88 -27.57 11.14
C LYS A 23 -6.83 -27.84 9.63
N LEU A 24 -6.28 -26.93 8.84
CA LEU A 24 -6.12 -27.15 7.40
C LEU A 24 -5.27 -28.38 7.06
N LEU A 25 -4.25 -28.67 7.88
CA LEU A 25 -3.44 -29.87 7.71
C LEU A 25 -4.23 -31.13 8.05
N ALA A 26 -5.04 -31.10 9.11
CA ALA A 26 -5.90 -32.21 9.50
C ALA A 26 -6.98 -32.49 8.43
N GLU A 27 -7.59 -31.45 7.85
CA GLU A 27 -8.55 -31.58 6.74
C GLU A 27 -7.94 -32.18 5.48
N ALA A 28 -6.64 -31.99 5.23
CA ALA A 28 -5.90 -32.64 4.15
C ALA A 28 -5.62 -34.15 4.43
N GLY A 29 -6.19 -34.70 5.48
CA GLY A 29 -6.07 -36.11 5.84
C GLY A 29 -4.68 -36.49 6.37
N ALA A 30 -4.28 -37.75 6.19
CA ALA A 30 -2.99 -38.26 6.65
C ALA A 30 -1.80 -37.81 5.78
N VAL A 31 -1.97 -36.76 4.95
CA VAL A 31 -0.88 -36.26 4.08
C VAL A 31 0.17 -35.54 4.91
N ASP A 32 1.41 -36.02 4.87
CA ASP A 32 2.52 -35.42 5.59
C ASP A 32 2.70 -33.94 5.20
N LYS A 33 2.81 -33.05 6.20
CA LYS A 33 3.13 -31.63 6.02
C LYS A 33 4.32 -31.41 5.08
N LYS A 34 5.33 -32.30 5.10
CA LYS A 34 6.49 -32.24 4.21
C LYS A 34 6.13 -32.45 2.73
N ILE A 35 5.06 -33.19 2.46
CA ILE A 35 4.54 -33.37 1.09
C ILE A 35 3.89 -32.08 0.64
N ILE A 36 2.99 -31.53 1.43
CA ILE A 36 2.25 -30.30 1.13
C ILE A 36 3.20 -29.09 0.96
N MET A 37 4.24 -28.99 1.77
CA MET A 37 5.17 -27.86 1.74
C MET A 37 6.21 -27.93 0.61
N SER A 38 6.62 -29.14 0.20
CA SER A 38 7.61 -29.34 -0.85
C SER A 38 6.99 -29.28 -2.23
N THR A 39 7.48 -28.41 -3.10
CA THR A 39 6.97 -28.30 -4.48
C THR A 39 7.11 -29.61 -5.28
N PRO A 40 8.26 -30.30 -5.28
CA PRO A 40 8.39 -31.60 -5.99
C PRO A 40 7.49 -32.68 -5.40
N LYS A 41 7.42 -32.80 -4.07
CA LYS A 41 6.58 -33.84 -3.43
C LYS A 41 5.08 -33.58 -3.62
N PHE A 42 4.67 -32.33 -3.56
CA PHE A 42 3.28 -31.94 -3.81
C PHE A 42 2.87 -32.21 -5.26
N LYS A 43 3.77 -31.93 -6.23
CA LYS A 43 3.58 -32.30 -7.62
C LYS A 43 3.37 -33.80 -7.78
N ALA A 44 4.31 -34.60 -7.25
CA ALA A 44 4.24 -36.05 -7.33
C ALA A 44 2.97 -36.63 -6.66
N ALA A 45 2.51 -36.02 -5.56
CA ALA A 45 1.28 -36.45 -4.89
C ALA A 45 0.04 -36.19 -5.78
N LEU A 46 -0.06 -35.03 -6.43
CA LEU A 46 -1.15 -34.73 -7.36
C LEU A 46 -1.11 -35.63 -8.60
N GLU A 47 0.06 -35.84 -9.18
CA GLU A 47 0.24 -36.73 -10.31
C GLU A 47 -0.13 -38.17 -9.95
N GLY A 48 0.19 -38.63 -8.74
CA GLY A 48 -0.24 -39.94 -8.22
C GLY A 48 -1.75 -40.05 -8.01
N MET A 49 -2.48 -38.96 -7.96
CA MET A 49 -3.94 -38.88 -7.93
C MET A 49 -4.55 -38.70 -9.35
N GLY A 50 -3.71 -38.77 -10.39
CA GLY A 50 -4.17 -38.63 -11.78
C GLY A 50 -4.36 -37.16 -12.22
N ILE A 51 -3.84 -36.18 -11.48
CA ILE A 51 -3.98 -34.75 -11.81
C ILE A 51 -2.76 -34.30 -12.61
N GLU A 52 -2.98 -33.81 -13.81
CA GLU A 52 -1.94 -33.17 -14.62
C GLU A 52 -1.59 -31.80 -14.03
N VAL A 53 -0.30 -31.62 -13.67
CA VAL A 53 0.15 -30.39 -13.00
C VAL A 53 0.53 -29.33 -14.02
N ALA A 54 -0.18 -28.21 -14.02
CA ALA A 54 0.13 -27.08 -14.87
C ALA A 54 1.50 -26.47 -14.52
N MET A 55 2.28 -26.20 -15.57
CA MET A 55 3.62 -25.61 -15.47
C MET A 55 3.58 -24.15 -15.92
N LYS A 56 4.51 -23.34 -15.39
CA LYS A 56 4.72 -21.96 -15.80
C LYS A 56 6.21 -21.62 -15.82
N VAL A 57 6.58 -20.62 -16.61
CA VAL A 57 7.94 -20.07 -16.59
C VAL A 57 8.07 -19.10 -15.41
N SER A 58 9.07 -19.34 -14.57
CA SER A 58 9.38 -18.45 -13.45
C SER A 58 9.91 -17.11 -13.97
N PRO A 59 9.29 -15.97 -13.65
CA PRO A 59 9.78 -14.67 -14.09
C PRO A 59 11.15 -14.27 -13.48
N THR A 60 11.56 -14.96 -12.41
CA THR A 60 12.83 -14.70 -11.72
C THR A 60 13.98 -15.53 -12.25
N THR A 61 13.72 -16.80 -12.58
CA THR A 61 14.77 -17.75 -12.98
C THR A 61 14.72 -18.14 -14.45
N GLY A 62 13.62 -17.85 -15.16
CA GLY A 62 13.40 -18.28 -16.53
C GLY A 62 13.16 -19.80 -16.70
N LEU A 63 13.14 -20.55 -15.61
CA LEU A 63 12.94 -22.01 -15.62
C LEU A 63 11.47 -22.38 -15.47
N GLU A 64 11.07 -23.51 -16.05
CA GLU A 64 9.76 -24.08 -15.81
C GLU A 64 9.59 -24.52 -14.36
N THR A 65 8.44 -24.17 -13.78
CA THR A 65 8.07 -24.50 -12.41
C THR A 65 6.56 -24.79 -12.33
N PRO A 66 6.11 -25.68 -11.43
CA PRO A 66 4.68 -25.89 -11.22
C PRO A 66 3.94 -24.62 -10.83
N ALA A 67 2.75 -24.43 -11.36
CA ALA A 67 1.90 -23.27 -11.13
C ALA A 67 1.19 -23.35 -9.75
N PHE A 68 1.95 -23.34 -8.67
CA PHE A 68 1.48 -23.51 -7.30
C PHE A 68 1.47 -22.22 -6.45
N ALA A 69 1.62 -21.05 -7.05
CA ALA A 69 1.43 -19.81 -6.30
C ALA A 69 -0.06 -19.57 -6.03
N LYS A 70 -0.38 -18.91 -4.91
CA LYS A 70 -1.76 -18.57 -4.53
C LYS A 70 -2.55 -17.87 -5.64
N THR A 71 -1.84 -17.12 -6.50
CA THR A 71 -2.42 -16.36 -7.62
C THR A 71 -2.51 -17.12 -8.92
N ASP A 72 -1.95 -18.32 -8.99
CA ASP A 72 -1.99 -19.11 -10.22
C ASP A 72 -3.40 -19.68 -10.47
N PRO A 73 -3.92 -19.62 -11.70
CA PRO A 73 -5.23 -20.17 -12.04
C PRO A 73 -5.37 -21.63 -11.62
N PHE A 74 -4.35 -22.44 -11.88
CA PHE A 74 -4.31 -23.86 -11.52
C PHE A 74 -4.52 -24.12 -10.03
N MET A 75 -3.98 -23.27 -9.14
CA MET A 75 -4.28 -23.38 -7.71
C MET A 75 -5.73 -23.07 -7.37
N GLY A 76 -6.40 -22.24 -8.18
CA GLY A 76 -7.84 -22.02 -8.08
C GLY A 76 -8.64 -23.27 -8.47
N GLU A 77 -8.27 -23.88 -9.57
CA GLU A 77 -8.88 -25.14 -10.06
C GLU A 77 -8.73 -26.26 -9.02
N LEU A 78 -7.56 -26.38 -8.39
CA LEU A 78 -7.34 -27.35 -7.31
C LEU A 78 -8.20 -27.08 -6.07
N LEU A 79 -8.45 -25.81 -5.73
CA LEU A 79 -9.33 -25.47 -4.59
C LEU A 79 -10.80 -25.80 -4.82
N GLU A 80 -11.23 -25.79 -6.09
CA GLU A 80 -12.59 -26.07 -6.55
C GLU A 80 -12.73 -27.49 -7.11
N HIS A 81 -11.70 -28.33 -6.92
CA HIS A 81 -11.68 -29.69 -7.46
C HIS A 81 -12.77 -30.56 -6.85
N SER A 82 -13.38 -31.44 -7.67
CA SER A 82 -14.47 -32.33 -7.27
C SER A 82 -14.08 -33.35 -6.19
N ASP A 83 -12.79 -33.75 -6.14
CA ASP A 83 -12.25 -34.57 -5.06
C ASP A 83 -11.97 -33.68 -3.84
N PRO A 84 -12.66 -33.89 -2.71
CA PRO A 84 -12.47 -33.10 -1.48
C PRO A 84 -11.05 -33.17 -0.91
N LEU A 85 -10.33 -34.28 -1.13
CA LEU A 85 -8.95 -34.43 -0.67
C LEU A 85 -8.00 -33.51 -1.43
N VAL A 86 -8.16 -33.41 -2.75
CA VAL A 86 -7.37 -32.49 -3.59
C VAL A 86 -7.63 -31.05 -3.18
N ALA A 87 -8.89 -30.66 -3.00
CA ALA A 87 -9.26 -29.33 -2.55
C ALA A 87 -8.67 -29.01 -1.17
N ALA A 88 -8.73 -29.94 -0.21
CA ALA A 88 -8.14 -29.79 1.11
C ALA A 88 -6.60 -29.70 1.08
N MET A 89 -5.93 -30.48 0.25
CA MET A 89 -4.48 -30.42 0.04
C MET A 89 -4.04 -29.06 -0.56
N ALA A 90 -4.80 -28.53 -1.51
CA ALA A 90 -4.56 -27.22 -2.10
C ALA A 90 -4.76 -26.11 -1.05
N ALA A 91 -5.84 -26.15 -0.27
CA ALA A 91 -6.12 -25.23 0.81
C ALA A 91 -5.03 -25.26 1.89
N ALA A 92 -4.62 -26.46 2.32
CA ALA A 92 -3.53 -26.66 3.27
C ALA A 92 -2.21 -26.08 2.75
N ARG A 93 -1.87 -26.31 1.45
CA ARG A 93 -0.65 -25.74 0.87
C ARG A 93 -0.65 -24.21 0.89
N ILE A 94 -1.74 -23.57 0.50
CA ILE A 94 -1.86 -22.11 0.51
C ILE A 94 -1.77 -21.59 1.95
N GLY A 95 -2.52 -22.19 2.87
CA GLY A 95 -2.55 -21.78 4.27
C GLY A 95 -1.21 -21.96 4.99
N LEU A 96 -0.56 -23.10 4.82
CA LEU A 96 0.75 -23.40 5.44
C LEU A 96 1.88 -22.54 4.86
N LYS A 97 1.89 -22.28 3.55
CA LYS A 97 2.88 -21.38 2.92
C LYS A 97 2.63 -19.90 3.20
N SER A 98 1.45 -19.54 3.62
CA SER A 98 1.14 -18.16 4.05
C SER A 98 1.67 -17.91 5.47
N THR A 99 2.96 -17.60 5.58
CA THR A 99 3.60 -17.30 6.88
C THR A 99 3.52 -15.83 7.26
N LEU A 100 3.02 -14.98 6.37
CA LEU A 100 3.13 -13.53 6.50
C LEU A 100 2.45 -12.99 7.77
N GLU A 101 1.27 -13.48 8.11
CA GLU A 101 0.53 -13.03 9.29
C GLU A 101 1.18 -13.53 10.59
N GLU A 102 1.55 -14.81 10.63
CA GLU A 102 2.29 -15.41 11.74
C GLU A 102 3.62 -14.69 12.00
N THR A 103 4.45 -14.57 10.96
CA THR A 103 5.76 -13.90 11.05
C THR A 103 5.65 -12.44 11.46
N ARG A 104 4.64 -11.72 10.98
CA ARG A 104 4.39 -10.33 11.38
C ARG A 104 3.95 -10.23 12.83
N THR A 105 3.10 -11.15 13.30
CA THR A 105 2.65 -11.19 14.70
C THR A 105 3.82 -11.46 15.63
N GLU A 106 4.62 -12.48 15.35
CA GLU A 106 5.84 -12.81 16.10
C GLU A 106 6.81 -11.62 16.14
N LYS A 107 6.98 -10.95 15.00
CA LYS A 107 7.88 -9.81 14.90
C LYS A 107 7.39 -8.61 15.70
N LEU A 108 6.09 -8.31 15.68
CA LEU A 108 5.51 -7.25 16.51
C LEU A 108 5.73 -7.54 18.00
N ILE A 109 5.45 -8.76 18.45
CA ILE A 109 5.69 -9.18 19.84
C ILE A 109 7.17 -9.02 20.19
N SER A 110 8.08 -9.54 19.36
CA SER A 110 9.53 -9.49 19.64
C SER A 110 10.06 -8.06 19.71
N ILE A 111 9.61 -7.16 18.84
CA ILE A 111 10.02 -5.75 18.86
C ILE A 111 9.44 -5.04 20.08
N ALA A 112 8.17 -5.26 20.42
CA ALA A 112 7.54 -4.63 21.56
C ALA A 112 8.15 -5.07 22.90
N GLN A 113 8.70 -6.28 22.99
CA GLN A 113 9.37 -6.80 24.17
C GLN A 113 10.80 -6.27 24.38
N LEU A 114 11.37 -5.56 23.39
CA LEU A 114 12.68 -4.95 23.56
C LEU A 114 12.62 -3.82 24.62
N PRO A 115 13.70 -3.60 25.38
CA PRO A 115 13.76 -2.57 26.42
C PRO A 115 13.90 -1.17 25.80
N TRP A 116 12.83 -0.70 25.14
CA TRP A 116 12.81 0.63 24.54
C TRP A 116 12.88 1.70 25.62
N PRO A 117 13.81 2.68 25.52
CA PRO A 117 13.81 3.81 26.42
C PRO A 117 12.51 4.62 26.25
N PRO A 118 11.98 5.25 27.30
CA PRO A 118 10.86 6.17 27.20
C PRO A 118 11.13 7.22 26.12
N ALA A 119 10.12 7.60 25.35
CA ALA A 119 10.26 8.54 24.22
C ALA A 119 10.90 9.87 24.67
N ASN A 120 10.55 10.34 25.86
CA ASN A 120 11.11 11.54 26.51
C ASN A 120 12.57 11.40 26.93
N LEU A 121 13.10 10.20 27.20
CA LEU A 121 14.48 10.02 27.67
C LEU A 121 15.52 10.31 26.57
N LEU A 122 15.22 9.97 25.30
CA LEU A 122 16.11 10.30 24.18
C LEU A 122 16.08 11.80 23.87
N GLU A 123 14.92 12.42 23.93
CA GLU A 123 14.76 13.86 23.76
C GLU A 123 15.36 14.64 24.92
N LEU A 124 15.19 14.14 26.14
CA LEU A 124 15.87 14.65 27.35
C LEU A 124 17.38 14.56 27.22
N LYS A 125 17.93 13.43 26.80
CA LYS A 125 19.38 13.29 26.58
C LYS A 125 19.88 14.25 25.50
N ALA A 126 19.12 14.45 24.43
CA ALA A 126 19.45 15.39 23.35
C ALA A 126 19.38 16.84 23.85
N ARG A 127 18.33 17.22 24.61
CA ARG A 127 18.20 18.54 25.21
C ARG A 127 19.28 18.80 26.29
N TYR A 128 19.58 17.79 27.10
CA TYR A 128 20.65 17.88 28.11
C TYR A 128 22.02 18.01 27.44
N ALA A 129 22.29 17.27 26.37
CA ALA A 129 23.54 17.44 25.62
C ALA A 129 23.67 18.81 24.97
N LEU A 130 22.58 19.36 24.42
CA LEU A 130 22.52 20.70 23.87
C LEU A 130 22.67 21.77 24.99
N ALA A 131 21.95 21.67 26.11
CA ALA A 131 22.04 22.58 27.23
C ALA A 131 23.45 22.59 27.87
N THR A 132 24.07 21.40 27.94
CA THR A 132 25.46 21.27 28.45
C THR A 132 26.45 21.93 27.49
N GLN A 133 26.22 21.84 26.19
CA GLN A 133 27.06 22.44 25.16
C GLN A 133 26.97 23.99 25.16
N PHE A 134 25.83 24.56 25.58
CA PHE A 134 25.58 25.99 25.61
C PHE A 134 25.67 26.60 27.04
N GLY A 135 26.05 25.81 28.05
CA GLY A 135 26.24 26.30 29.42
C GLY A 135 24.95 26.63 30.20
N GLU A 136 23.80 26.23 29.67
CA GLU A 136 22.49 26.42 30.31
C GLU A 136 22.05 25.15 31.08
N VAL A 137 22.74 24.87 32.19
CA VAL A 137 22.31 23.84 33.13
C VAL A 137 21.36 24.43 34.16
N GLY A 138 20.10 24.64 33.79
CA GLY A 138 19.02 24.90 34.73
C GLY A 138 18.39 23.60 35.19
N ASP A 139 17.82 23.57 36.37
CA ASP A 139 17.20 22.44 37.07
C ASP A 139 16.29 21.57 36.19
N CYS A 140 16.86 20.59 35.51
CA CYS A 140 16.11 19.54 34.81
C CYS A 140 15.82 18.33 35.72
N ALA A 141 15.88 18.49 37.05
CA ALA A 141 15.77 17.41 38.02
C ALA A 141 14.33 16.88 38.24
N GLU A 142 13.31 17.63 37.84
CA GLU A 142 11.90 17.24 37.99
C GLU A 142 11.16 17.15 36.67
N ILE A 143 11.66 16.32 35.74
CA ILE A 143 10.78 15.89 34.64
C ILE A 143 10.08 14.67 35.14
N ASN A 144 8.84 14.86 35.52
CA ASN A 144 7.91 13.85 36.03
C ASN A 144 7.97 12.57 35.18
N LEU A 145 8.48 11.50 35.78
CA LEU A 145 8.46 10.13 35.29
C LEU A 145 7.05 9.51 35.36
N GLU A 146 6.01 10.34 35.55
CA GLU A 146 4.63 9.92 35.78
C GLU A 146 3.91 9.26 34.60
N TYR A 147 4.52 9.22 33.41
CA TYR A 147 3.96 8.43 32.30
C TYR A 147 4.49 6.98 32.26
N ARG A 148 4.62 6.35 33.41
CA ARG A 148 4.83 4.90 33.50
C ARG A 148 3.54 4.15 33.86
N ASP A 149 2.53 4.22 33.03
CA ASP A 149 1.63 3.09 32.94
C ASP A 149 2.30 2.06 32.02
N ASN A 150 3.06 1.15 32.65
CA ASN A 150 3.77 0.04 31.97
C ASN A 150 2.81 -1.09 31.55
N SER A 151 1.48 -0.85 31.51
CA SER A 151 0.50 -1.86 31.12
C SER A 151 0.69 -2.38 29.70
N TYR A 152 1.25 -1.54 28.78
CA TYR A 152 1.54 -1.93 27.42
C TYR A 152 2.95 -1.52 26.96
N PRO A 153 3.74 -2.48 26.45
CA PRO A 153 5.06 -2.18 25.88
C PRO A 153 4.97 -1.19 24.72
N LEU A 154 6.01 -0.36 24.57
CA LEU A 154 6.10 0.61 23.48
C LEU A 154 6.50 -0.05 22.18
N MET A 155 5.77 0.27 21.09
CA MET A 155 6.04 -0.25 19.75
C MET A 155 6.46 0.88 18.81
N PRO A 156 7.74 1.03 18.48
CA PRO A 156 8.19 1.93 17.41
C PRO A 156 7.84 1.34 16.04
N MET A 157 7.52 2.23 15.10
CA MET A 157 7.22 1.82 13.73
C MET A 157 8.48 1.87 12.87
N PRO A 158 9.02 0.71 12.44
CA PRO A 158 10.24 0.65 11.65
C PRO A 158 9.95 1.04 10.21
N LEU A 159 10.28 2.28 9.86
CA LEU A 159 10.17 2.81 8.51
C LEU A 159 11.53 3.25 7.98
N ARG A 160 11.87 2.83 6.77
CA ARG A 160 13.04 3.27 6.05
C ARG A 160 12.68 4.40 5.09
N TYR A 161 13.37 5.53 5.24
CA TYR A 161 13.19 6.69 4.37
C TYR A 161 13.71 6.40 2.96
N GLY A 162 12.94 6.81 1.94
CA GLY A 162 13.35 6.67 0.54
C GLY A 162 13.60 5.22 0.09
N ALA A 163 12.91 4.24 0.67
CA ALA A 163 13.13 2.83 0.39
C ALA A 163 12.73 2.41 -1.04
N ALA A 164 11.74 3.08 -1.61
CA ALA A 164 11.30 2.86 -2.98
C ALA A 164 11.98 3.84 -3.94
N HIS A 165 12.06 3.48 -5.23
CA HIS A 165 12.56 4.35 -6.30
C HIS A 165 11.85 5.70 -6.33
N THR A 166 10.56 5.75 -6.00
CA THR A 166 9.73 6.95 -5.92
C THR A 166 9.85 7.72 -4.59
N HIS A 167 10.90 7.46 -3.80
CA HIS A 167 11.16 8.00 -2.46
C HIS A 167 10.07 7.71 -1.41
N ARG A 168 9.14 6.80 -1.68
CA ARG A 168 8.20 6.33 -0.66
C ARG A 168 8.95 5.66 0.47
N LEU A 169 8.40 5.77 1.69
CA LEU A 169 8.87 5.02 2.83
C LEU A 169 8.64 3.53 2.58
N GLY A 170 9.49 2.69 3.14
CA GLY A 170 9.33 1.24 3.13
C GLY A 170 9.46 0.67 4.54
N GLY A 171 9.09 -0.58 4.71
CA GLY A 171 9.32 -1.29 5.97
C GLY A 171 10.81 -1.50 6.25
N ASP A 172 11.15 -1.61 7.52
CA ASP A 172 12.48 -1.93 8.02
C ASP A 172 12.41 -3.03 9.08
N TRP A 173 13.55 -3.45 9.62
CA TRP A 173 13.68 -4.53 10.62
C TRP A 173 12.97 -5.83 10.23
N GLY A 174 12.90 -6.13 8.93
CA GLY A 174 12.20 -7.29 8.41
C GLY A 174 10.67 -7.23 8.52
N MET A 175 10.09 -6.07 8.74
CA MET A 175 8.65 -5.86 8.83
C MET A 175 8.19 -4.66 7.99
N ASN A 176 7.17 -4.85 7.17
CA ASN A 176 6.50 -3.75 6.48
C ASN A 176 5.18 -3.40 7.16
N VAL A 177 5.23 -2.41 8.05
CA VAL A 177 4.08 -1.93 8.82
C VAL A 177 3.03 -1.22 7.97
N GLN A 178 3.40 -0.70 6.80
CA GLN A 178 2.49 -0.02 5.89
C GLN A 178 1.50 -1.00 5.23
N ASN A 179 1.89 -2.27 5.08
CA ASN A 179 1.10 -3.33 4.45
C ASN A 179 0.42 -4.26 5.47
N MET A 180 0.17 -3.80 6.69
CA MET A 180 -0.62 -4.57 7.64
C MET A 180 -2.06 -4.74 7.13
N PRO A 181 -2.65 -5.95 7.25
CA PRO A 181 -4.03 -6.19 6.83
C PRO A 181 -5.00 -5.20 7.46
N THR A 182 -6.02 -4.82 6.71
CA THR A 182 -7.11 -3.98 7.23
C THR A 182 -8.09 -4.82 8.05
N VAL A 183 -8.81 -4.16 8.97
CA VAL A 183 -9.87 -4.80 9.78
C VAL A 183 -11.15 -5.06 8.96
N ARG A 184 -11.22 -4.55 7.72
CA ARG A 184 -12.39 -4.67 6.84
C ARG A 184 -12.35 -5.99 6.06
N GLY A 185 -13.42 -6.77 6.13
CA GLY A 185 -13.61 -8.01 5.37
C GLY A 185 -14.25 -9.13 6.19
N SER A 186 -14.88 -10.08 5.52
CA SER A 186 -15.66 -11.16 6.13
C SER A 186 -14.84 -12.35 6.63
N LYS A 187 -13.57 -12.45 6.24
CA LYS A 187 -12.71 -13.61 6.57
C LYS A 187 -11.59 -13.19 7.52
N GLY A 188 -11.71 -13.57 8.81
CA GLY A 188 -10.61 -13.58 9.77
C GLY A 188 -9.77 -12.30 9.79
N LYS A 189 -10.27 -11.27 10.41
CA LYS A 189 -9.63 -9.95 10.48
C LYS A 189 -8.31 -10.04 11.24
N SER A 190 -7.20 -9.63 10.60
CA SER A 190 -5.93 -9.52 11.30
C SER A 190 -6.01 -8.55 12.47
N LYS A 191 -5.63 -9.01 13.64
CA LYS A 191 -5.61 -8.22 14.89
C LYS A 191 -4.37 -7.33 15.00
N LEU A 192 -3.49 -7.33 13.98
CA LEU A 192 -2.23 -6.57 14.00
C LEU A 192 -2.44 -5.06 14.18
N ARG A 193 -3.40 -4.47 13.47
CA ARG A 193 -3.71 -3.04 13.63
C ARG A 193 -4.43 -2.74 14.94
N LEU A 194 -5.26 -3.66 15.44
CA LEU A 194 -5.95 -3.52 16.71
C LEU A 194 -4.99 -3.56 17.91
N SER A 195 -3.83 -4.21 17.77
CA SER A 195 -2.83 -4.26 18.82
C SER A 195 -2.02 -2.98 18.98
N LEU A 196 -2.10 -2.04 18.02
CA LEU A 196 -1.41 -0.77 18.06
C LEU A 196 -2.34 0.28 18.68
N LYS A 197 -2.21 0.48 19.98
CA LYS A 197 -3.10 1.32 20.79
C LYS A 197 -2.50 2.68 21.11
N ALA A 198 -3.37 3.65 21.37
CA ALA A 198 -2.99 4.89 22.02
C ALA A 198 -2.72 4.66 23.52
N PRO A 199 -1.84 5.45 24.16
CA PRO A 199 -1.75 5.50 25.61
C PRO A 199 -3.06 5.99 26.25
N PRO A 200 -3.28 5.73 27.56
CA PRO A 200 -4.41 6.31 28.30
C PRO A 200 -4.46 7.84 28.16
N GLY A 201 -5.66 8.41 28.00
CA GLY A 201 -5.86 9.85 27.77
C GLY A 201 -5.45 10.35 26.39
N CYS A 202 -5.19 9.42 25.46
CA CYS A 202 -4.88 9.73 24.07
C CYS A 202 -5.73 8.90 23.10
N THR A 203 -5.90 9.42 21.90
CA THR A 203 -6.62 8.79 20.80
C THR A 203 -5.71 8.63 19.58
N VAL A 204 -5.80 7.51 18.86
CA VAL A 204 -5.21 7.36 17.54
C VAL A 204 -6.04 8.14 16.53
N LEU A 205 -5.40 9.02 15.78
CA LEU A 205 -6.01 9.76 14.69
C LEU A 205 -5.32 9.38 13.38
N THR A 206 -6.12 8.98 12.39
CA THR A 206 -5.65 8.73 11.02
C THR A 206 -6.19 9.79 10.08
N CYS A 207 -5.41 10.17 9.08
CA CYS A 207 -5.84 11.04 8.00
C CYS A 207 -5.28 10.52 6.68
N ASP A 208 -6.17 10.10 5.76
CA ASP A 208 -5.87 9.40 4.52
C ASP A 208 -6.30 10.25 3.31
N LEU A 209 -5.36 10.53 2.39
CA LEU A 209 -5.69 11.27 1.16
C LEU A 209 -6.48 10.40 0.19
N GLY A 210 -7.69 10.83 -0.11
CA GLY A 210 -8.59 10.12 -1.02
C GLY A 210 -8.07 10.06 -2.45
N GLN A 211 -7.69 8.87 -2.92
CA GLN A 211 -7.27 8.57 -4.31
C GLN A 211 -6.21 9.53 -4.87
N ILE A 212 -5.24 9.95 -4.08
CA ILE A 212 -4.25 10.98 -4.46
C ILE A 212 -3.54 10.67 -5.78
N GLU A 213 -3.20 9.41 -6.03
CA GLU A 213 -2.52 9.00 -7.26
C GLU A 213 -3.41 9.20 -8.50
N ALA A 214 -4.69 8.83 -8.41
CA ALA A 214 -5.63 9.01 -9.53
C ALA A 214 -5.90 10.50 -9.80
N ARG A 215 -6.00 11.34 -8.75
CA ARG A 215 -6.15 12.80 -8.86
C ARG A 215 -4.92 13.43 -9.51
N LEU A 216 -3.73 13.05 -9.11
CA LEU A 216 -2.48 13.53 -9.71
C LEU A 216 -2.30 13.07 -11.15
N ALA A 217 -2.62 11.80 -11.46
CA ALA A 217 -2.57 11.30 -12.83
C ALA A 217 -3.53 12.06 -13.75
N ALA A 218 -4.76 12.31 -13.28
CA ALA A 218 -5.74 13.10 -14.02
C ALA A 218 -5.26 14.55 -14.21
N TRP A 219 -4.76 15.17 -13.14
CA TRP A 219 -4.32 16.56 -13.17
C TRP A 219 -3.13 16.79 -14.10
N ILE A 220 -2.09 15.97 -13.98
CA ILE A 220 -0.86 16.11 -14.77
C ILE A 220 -1.08 15.79 -16.26
N CYS A 221 -2.04 14.91 -16.57
CA CYS A 221 -2.43 14.58 -17.94
C CYS A 221 -3.51 15.53 -18.51
N GLY A 222 -4.08 16.41 -17.69
CA GLY A 222 -5.18 17.28 -18.08
C GLY A 222 -6.49 16.53 -18.37
N GLU A 223 -6.77 15.42 -17.63
CA GLU A 223 -7.98 14.63 -17.78
C GLU A 223 -9.15 15.28 -17.03
N THR A 224 -9.83 16.19 -17.72
CA THR A 224 -10.89 16.99 -17.12
C THR A 224 -12.10 16.18 -16.68
N THR A 225 -12.46 15.09 -17.36
CA THR A 225 -13.60 14.24 -16.97
C THR A 225 -13.39 13.69 -15.56
N LEU A 226 -12.23 13.10 -15.30
CA LEU A 226 -11.91 12.52 -13.99
C LEU A 226 -11.73 13.62 -12.92
N LEU A 227 -11.16 14.76 -13.27
CA LEU A 227 -11.02 15.91 -12.37
C LEU A 227 -12.39 16.49 -11.96
N THR A 228 -13.32 16.60 -12.90
CA THR A 228 -14.70 17.06 -12.61
C THR A 228 -15.41 16.04 -11.69
N GLU A 229 -15.26 14.73 -11.94
CA GLU A 229 -15.82 13.70 -11.05
C GLU A 229 -15.31 13.88 -9.61
N PHE A 230 -14.03 14.16 -9.43
CA PHE A 230 -13.45 14.43 -8.11
C PHE A 230 -13.95 15.75 -7.49
N ALA A 231 -14.03 16.82 -8.28
CA ALA A 231 -14.51 18.12 -7.80
C ALA A 231 -15.97 18.06 -7.36
N ASP A 232 -16.80 17.35 -8.11
CA ASP A 232 -18.22 17.13 -7.82
C ASP A 232 -18.46 16.06 -6.73
N LYS A 233 -17.37 15.54 -6.11
CA LYS A 233 -17.42 14.50 -5.07
C LYS A 233 -18.12 13.21 -5.53
N LEU A 234 -18.11 12.94 -6.82
CA LEU A 234 -18.58 11.67 -7.36
C LEU A 234 -17.56 10.57 -7.05
N ASP A 235 -18.05 9.35 -6.85
CA ASP A 235 -17.16 8.20 -6.68
C ASP A 235 -16.69 7.71 -8.06
N PRO A 236 -15.42 7.91 -8.46
CA PRO A 236 -14.93 7.55 -9.79
C PRO A 236 -15.00 6.04 -10.05
N TYR A 237 -14.99 5.24 -8.99
CA TYR A 237 -15.17 3.80 -9.10
C TYR A 237 -16.58 3.44 -9.57
N ASN A 238 -17.60 4.13 -9.03
CA ASN A 238 -18.98 4.00 -9.46
C ASN A 238 -19.17 4.53 -10.89
N GLN A 239 -18.52 5.67 -11.23
CA GLN A 239 -18.60 6.25 -12.56
C GLN A 239 -18.05 5.34 -13.65
N LEU A 240 -16.86 4.78 -13.41
CA LEU A 240 -16.25 3.81 -14.33
C LEU A 240 -17.08 2.53 -14.42
N ALA A 241 -17.51 1.96 -13.29
CA ALA A 241 -18.37 0.78 -13.28
C ALA A 241 -19.67 1.02 -14.04
N SER A 242 -20.30 2.16 -13.81
CA SER A 242 -21.55 2.53 -14.54
C SER A 242 -21.35 2.59 -16.06
N SER A 243 -20.19 3.08 -16.50
CA SER A 243 -19.83 3.12 -17.92
C SER A 243 -19.52 1.73 -18.49
N ILE A 244 -18.88 0.85 -17.72
CA ILE A 244 -18.58 -0.53 -18.13
C ILE A 244 -19.87 -1.33 -18.30
N PHE A 245 -20.79 -1.23 -17.33
CA PHE A 245 -22.02 -2.04 -17.30
C PHE A 245 -23.24 -1.39 -17.96
N GLY A 246 -23.12 -0.14 -18.42
CA GLY A 246 -24.21 0.58 -19.12
C GLY A 246 -25.42 0.92 -18.22
N ARG A 247 -25.25 0.92 -16.89
CA ARG A 247 -26.26 1.28 -15.91
C ARG A 247 -25.65 1.96 -14.67
N LYS A 248 -26.46 2.71 -13.93
CA LYS A 248 -26.00 3.30 -12.66
C LYS A 248 -25.60 2.23 -11.65
N VAL A 249 -24.40 2.34 -11.12
CA VAL A 249 -23.81 1.46 -10.10
C VAL A 249 -23.55 2.24 -8.82
N ASP A 250 -23.88 1.64 -7.68
CA ASP A 250 -23.58 2.17 -6.36
C ASP A 250 -22.91 1.07 -5.51
N ARG A 251 -21.56 1.07 -5.45
CA ARG A 251 -20.77 0.09 -4.73
C ARG A 251 -20.98 0.07 -3.21
N LYS A 252 -21.69 1.08 -2.67
CA LYS A 252 -22.02 1.12 -1.23
C LYS A 252 -23.21 0.23 -0.88
N LYS A 253 -23.90 -0.32 -1.88
CA LYS A 253 -24.96 -1.31 -1.67
C LYS A 253 -24.34 -2.69 -1.41
N VAL A 254 -23.93 -2.90 -0.16
CA VAL A 254 -23.28 -4.14 0.29
C VAL A 254 -24.17 -5.36 0.05
N GLY A 255 -23.58 -6.49 -0.34
CA GLY A 255 -24.28 -7.74 -0.63
C GLY A 255 -25.05 -7.75 -1.95
N THR A 256 -24.88 -6.74 -2.80
CA THR A 256 -25.55 -6.65 -4.10
C THR A 256 -24.58 -6.77 -5.27
N VAL A 257 -25.12 -6.97 -6.46
CA VAL A 257 -24.38 -6.95 -7.74
C VAL A 257 -23.62 -5.63 -7.93
N ASP A 258 -24.16 -4.51 -7.43
CA ASP A 258 -23.53 -3.20 -7.50
C ASP A 258 -22.20 -3.15 -6.74
N GLU A 259 -22.07 -3.84 -5.61
CA GLU A 259 -20.81 -3.95 -4.87
C GLU A 259 -19.72 -4.61 -5.74
N ILE A 260 -20.07 -5.70 -6.42
CA ILE A 260 -19.14 -6.44 -7.30
C ILE A 260 -18.78 -5.62 -8.53
N MET A 261 -19.76 -4.96 -9.16
CA MET A 261 -19.50 -4.04 -10.27
C MET A 261 -18.59 -2.89 -9.85
N GLY A 262 -18.83 -2.32 -8.66
CA GLY A 262 -18.00 -1.27 -8.08
C GLY A 262 -16.58 -1.74 -7.74
N PHE A 263 -16.40 -3.01 -7.34
CA PHE A 263 -15.09 -3.63 -7.16
C PHE A 263 -14.31 -3.67 -8.50
N ILE A 264 -14.98 -4.01 -9.61
CA ILE A 264 -14.37 -4.01 -10.95
C ILE A 264 -13.99 -2.57 -11.34
N GLY A 265 -14.88 -1.59 -11.12
CA GLY A 265 -14.60 -0.18 -11.34
C GLY A 265 -13.39 0.33 -10.52
N LYS A 266 -13.28 -0.07 -9.25
CA LYS A 266 -12.14 0.26 -8.39
C LYS A 266 -10.84 -0.33 -8.94
N THR A 267 -10.86 -1.61 -9.33
CA THR A 267 -9.70 -2.26 -9.94
C THR A 267 -9.29 -1.58 -11.24
N GLY A 268 -10.28 -1.10 -12.03
CA GLY A 268 -10.05 -0.31 -13.24
C GLY A 268 -9.34 1.01 -12.98
N ILE A 269 -9.83 1.84 -12.08
CA ILE A 269 -9.18 3.13 -11.75
C ILE A 269 -7.75 2.93 -11.25
N LEU A 270 -7.52 1.93 -10.38
CA LEU A 270 -6.21 1.69 -9.76
C LEU A 270 -5.21 1.04 -10.73
N GLY A 271 -5.67 0.20 -11.67
CA GLY A 271 -4.79 -0.57 -12.55
C GLY A 271 -4.64 0.01 -13.95
N LEU A 272 -5.73 0.45 -14.57
CA LEU A 272 -5.71 0.91 -15.96
C LEU A 272 -5.05 2.27 -16.12
N GLY A 273 -5.02 3.09 -15.06
CA GLY A 273 -4.33 4.39 -15.06
C GLY A 273 -2.84 4.30 -15.35
N TYR A 274 -2.25 3.13 -15.18
CA TYR A 274 -0.83 2.88 -15.39
C TYR A 274 -0.56 1.81 -16.47
N GLY A 275 -1.45 1.74 -17.45
CA GLY A 275 -1.22 1.02 -18.70
C GLY A 275 -1.38 -0.50 -18.60
N ALA A 276 -2.16 -1.00 -17.63
CA ALA A 276 -2.50 -2.42 -17.64
C ALA A 276 -3.20 -2.79 -18.95
N GLY A 277 -2.69 -3.82 -19.63
CA GLY A 277 -3.33 -4.42 -20.80
C GLY A 277 -4.46 -5.36 -20.37
N ARG A 278 -5.17 -5.92 -21.35
CA ARG A 278 -6.34 -6.79 -21.14
C ARG A 278 -6.01 -8.00 -20.26
N ASP A 279 -4.96 -8.76 -20.59
CA ASP A 279 -4.54 -9.93 -19.82
C ASP A 279 -4.15 -9.59 -18.38
N LYS A 280 -3.41 -8.49 -18.21
CA LYS A 280 -2.99 -8.02 -16.88
C LYS A 280 -4.20 -7.54 -16.07
N PHE A 281 -5.15 -6.86 -16.69
CA PHE A 281 -6.35 -6.41 -16.01
C PHE A 281 -7.22 -7.58 -15.57
N ASP A 282 -7.43 -8.57 -16.45
CA ASP A 282 -8.14 -9.79 -16.12
C ASP A 282 -7.52 -10.51 -14.92
N THR A 283 -6.19 -10.70 -14.96
CA THR A 283 -5.45 -11.26 -13.82
C THR A 283 -5.62 -10.44 -12.53
N MET A 284 -5.62 -9.09 -12.63
CA MET A 284 -5.81 -8.22 -11.46
C MET A 284 -7.19 -8.39 -10.85
N VAL A 285 -8.25 -8.43 -11.65
CA VAL A 285 -9.63 -8.59 -11.18
C VAL A 285 -9.80 -9.97 -10.54
N THR A 286 -9.44 -11.03 -11.24
CA THR A 286 -9.64 -12.41 -10.79
C THR A 286 -8.82 -12.75 -9.54
N SER A 287 -7.54 -12.35 -9.50
CA SER A 287 -6.69 -12.58 -8.33
C SER A 287 -7.11 -11.75 -7.11
N SER A 288 -7.54 -10.51 -7.31
CA SER A 288 -8.03 -9.65 -6.22
C SER A 288 -9.36 -10.18 -5.67
N ALA A 289 -10.30 -10.57 -6.53
CA ALA A 289 -11.57 -11.17 -6.13
C ALA A 289 -11.35 -12.44 -5.29
N ARG A 290 -10.48 -13.35 -5.76
CA ARG A 290 -10.10 -14.57 -5.03
C ARG A 290 -9.48 -14.25 -3.66
N THR A 291 -8.57 -13.26 -3.61
CA THR A 291 -7.91 -12.86 -2.36
C THR A 291 -8.89 -12.29 -1.35
N MET A 292 -9.86 -11.50 -1.82
CA MET A 292 -10.89 -10.88 -0.99
C MET A 292 -12.08 -11.81 -0.70
N GLY A 293 -12.16 -12.96 -1.39
CA GLY A 293 -13.28 -13.89 -1.28
C GLY A 293 -14.58 -13.35 -1.88
N VAL A 294 -14.46 -12.52 -2.90
CA VAL A 294 -15.60 -11.98 -3.66
C VAL A 294 -15.88 -12.89 -4.84
N ASP A 295 -17.10 -13.43 -4.91
CA ASP A 295 -17.53 -14.18 -6.08
C ASP A 295 -17.94 -13.21 -7.20
N ILE A 296 -17.22 -13.24 -8.30
CA ILE A 296 -17.44 -12.40 -9.48
C ILE A 296 -18.02 -13.18 -10.67
N SER A 297 -18.19 -14.52 -10.55
CA SER A 297 -18.50 -15.42 -11.66
C SER A 297 -19.79 -15.07 -12.41
N ALA A 298 -20.79 -14.54 -11.68
CA ALA A 298 -22.09 -14.18 -12.24
C ALA A 298 -22.06 -12.94 -13.17
N ILE A 299 -21.04 -12.08 -13.06
CA ILE A 299 -21.01 -10.77 -13.74
C ILE A 299 -19.68 -10.43 -14.40
N TYR A 300 -18.64 -11.20 -14.15
CA TYR A 300 -17.32 -10.97 -14.74
C TYR A 300 -16.89 -12.13 -15.62
N ASN A 301 -16.51 -11.80 -16.83
CA ASN A 301 -15.85 -12.69 -17.77
C ASN A 301 -14.80 -11.89 -18.55
N ARG A 302 -14.11 -12.55 -19.47
CA ARG A 302 -13.08 -11.93 -20.30
C ARG A 302 -13.59 -10.73 -21.11
N ASP A 303 -14.79 -10.81 -21.66
CA ASP A 303 -15.36 -9.71 -22.48
C ASP A 303 -15.62 -8.47 -21.63
N ILE A 304 -16.05 -8.64 -20.39
CA ILE A 304 -16.22 -7.53 -19.43
C ILE A 304 -14.86 -6.93 -19.08
N GLY A 305 -13.82 -7.76 -18.91
CA GLY A 305 -12.45 -7.30 -18.68
C GLY A 305 -11.91 -6.48 -19.85
N ASP A 306 -12.08 -6.96 -21.06
CA ASP A 306 -11.66 -6.27 -22.29
C ASP A 306 -12.42 -4.95 -22.47
N ARG A 307 -13.75 -5.00 -22.26
CA ARG A 307 -14.61 -3.82 -22.28
C ARG A 307 -14.19 -2.76 -21.24
N ALA A 308 -13.83 -3.19 -20.04
CA ALA A 308 -13.37 -2.28 -19.01
C ALA A 308 -12.11 -1.49 -19.44
N VAL A 309 -11.17 -2.16 -20.12
CA VAL A 309 -9.97 -1.52 -20.67
C VAL A 309 -10.33 -0.49 -21.73
N ASP A 310 -11.23 -0.82 -22.65
CA ASP A 310 -11.65 0.06 -23.75
C ASP A 310 -12.44 1.26 -23.22
N VAL A 311 -13.38 1.02 -22.31
CA VAL A 311 -14.17 2.06 -21.66
C VAL A 311 -13.27 3.03 -20.88
N TYR A 312 -12.30 2.51 -20.10
CA TYR A 312 -11.36 3.36 -19.38
C TYR A 312 -10.58 4.29 -20.33
N ARG A 313 -9.98 3.72 -21.36
CA ARG A 313 -9.14 4.46 -22.33
C ARG A 313 -9.92 5.47 -23.16
N THR A 314 -11.19 5.21 -23.43
CA THR A 314 -12.08 6.11 -24.14
C THR A 314 -12.58 7.22 -23.24
N ARG A 315 -13.04 6.89 -22.01
CA ARG A 315 -13.57 7.83 -21.04
C ARG A 315 -12.51 8.81 -20.54
N TYR A 316 -11.32 8.30 -20.21
CA TYR A 316 -10.19 9.06 -19.66
C TYR A 316 -9.04 9.16 -20.65
N LYS A 317 -9.35 9.55 -21.87
CA LYS A 317 -8.44 9.52 -23.03
C LYS A 317 -7.15 10.32 -22.87
N ARG A 318 -7.15 11.36 -22.01
CA ARG A 318 -5.97 12.18 -21.78
C ARG A 318 -4.88 11.44 -21.00
N ILE A 319 -5.21 10.44 -20.21
CA ILE A 319 -4.23 9.63 -19.48
C ILE A 319 -3.40 8.78 -20.45
N PRO A 320 -3.97 7.99 -21.38
CA PRO A 320 -3.20 7.34 -22.45
C PRO A 320 -2.38 8.30 -23.33
N GLN A 321 -2.91 9.48 -23.63
CA GLN A 321 -2.14 10.51 -24.33
C GLN A 321 -0.94 11.00 -23.52
N GLY A 322 -1.08 11.11 -22.20
CA GLY A 322 0.00 11.40 -21.26
C GLY A 322 1.11 10.34 -21.31
N TRP A 323 0.74 9.05 -21.37
CA TRP A 323 1.73 7.97 -21.55
C TRP A 323 2.50 8.12 -22.85
N ALA A 324 1.80 8.32 -23.97
CA ALA A 324 2.44 8.50 -25.27
C ALA A 324 3.38 9.72 -25.30
N ARG A 325 2.97 10.82 -24.66
CA ARG A 325 3.83 12.02 -24.53
C ARG A 325 5.08 11.71 -23.68
N LEU A 326 4.94 10.96 -22.61
CA LEU A 326 6.10 10.57 -21.78
C LEU A 326 7.05 9.63 -22.53
N ASP A 327 6.54 8.70 -23.33
CA ASP A 327 7.37 7.87 -24.22
C ASP A 327 8.17 8.74 -25.21
N GLN A 328 7.54 9.74 -25.83
CA GLN A 328 8.21 10.68 -26.72
C GLN A 328 9.27 11.53 -26.00
N ILE A 329 8.98 12.00 -24.77
CA ILE A 329 9.95 12.74 -23.96
C ILE A 329 11.16 11.87 -23.62
N VAL A 330 10.94 10.63 -23.17
CA VAL A 330 12.03 9.70 -22.88
C VAL A 330 12.88 9.46 -24.12
N GLN A 331 12.26 9.23 -25.28
CA GLN A 331 12.98 9.06 -26.54
C GLN A 331 13.84 10.28 -26.86
N SER A 332 13.25 11.48 -26.84
CA SER A 332 13.96 12.70 -27.22
C SER A 332 15.08 13.06 -26.24
N VAL A 333 14.81 13.00 -24.93
CA VAL A 333 15.78 13.42 -23.90
C VAL A 333 16.89 12.39 -23.71
N TRP A 334 16.57 11.09 -23.70
CA TRP A 334 17.56 10.05 -23.44
C TRP A 334 18.41 9.70 -24.65
N LEU A 335 17.89 9.87 -25.87
CA LEU A 335 18.65 9.62 -27.12
C LEU A 335 19.40 10.86 -27.57
N SER A 336 18.84 12.05 -27.38
CA SER A 336 19.47 13.31 -27.85
C SER A 336 20.46 13.94 -26.86
N GLY A 337 20.54 13.46 -25.65
CA GLY A 337 21.60 13.81 -24.70
C GLY A 337 21.49 15.17 -24.05
N GLY A 338 20.28 15.80 -23.92
CA GLY A 338 20.52 16.97 -23.20
C GLY A 338 19.52 17.96 -22.69
N HIS A 339 18.45 18.18 -23.29
CA HIS A 339 17.55 19.25 -22.82
C HIS A 339 16.51 18.72 -21.83
N HIS A 340 16.37 19.43 -20.70
CA HIS A 340 15.28 19.16 -19.76
C HIS A 340 13.93 19.56 -20.39
N VAL A 341 12.94 18.67 -20.29
CA VAL A 341 11.57 18.88 -20.81
C VAL A 341 10.58 18.92 -19.66
N PRO A 342 9.72 19.95 -19.57
CA PRO A 342 8.70 20.01 -18.53
C PRO A 342 7.55 19.02 -18.77
N PHE A 343 7.10 18.39 -17.71
CA PHE A 343 5.87 17.59 -17.67
C PHE A 343 5.11 17.89 -16.37
N GLY A 344 4.09 18.75 -16.44
CA GLY A 344 3.48 19.31 -15.24
C GLY A 344 4.49 20.00 -14.33
N PRO A 345 4.56 19.67 -13.03
CA PRO A 345 5.47 20.32 -12.08
C PRO A 345 6.88 19.70 -12.06
N VAL A 346 7.16 18.75 -12.92
CA VAL A 346 8.48 18.10 -12.97
C VAL A 346 9.26 18.49 -14.22
N MET A 347 10.59 18.44 -14.11
CA MET A 347 11.53 18.60 -15.24
C MET A 347 12.18 17.24 -15.51
N ILE A 348 12.00 16.71 -16.70
CA ILE A 348 12.55 15.42 -17.12
C ILE A 348 13.86 15.69 -17.86
N GLY A 349 14.96 15.18 -17.31
CA GLY A 349 16.30 15.23 -17.88
C GLY A 349 16.84 13.83 -18.20
N HIS A 350 18.07 13.78 -18.72
CA HIS A 350 18.72 12.51 -18.99
C HIS A 350 18.98 11.74 -17.69
N GLY A 351 18.25 10.65 -17.52
CA GLY A 351 18.36 9.79 -16.33
C GLY A 351 17.83 10.40 -15.03
N CYS A 352 17.07 11.49 -15.07
CA CYS A 352 16.48 12.07 -13.87
C CYS A 352 15.13 12.75 -14.09
N VAL A 353 14.34 12.84 -13.01
CA VAL A 353 13.14 13.67 -12.92
C VAL A 353 13.26 14.55 -11.69
N LEU A 354 13.22 15.86 -11.89
CA LEU A 354 13.46 16.87 -10.86
C LEU A 354 12.13 17.50 -10.41
N SER A 355 11.92 17.65 -9.13
CA SER A 355 10.82 18.43 -8.55
C SER A 355 11.15 18.87 -7.13
N SER A 356 10.93 20.15 -6.82
CA SER A 356 10.97 20.71 -5.45
C SER A 356 12.21 20.31 -4.61
N GLY A 357 13.39 20.30 -5.24
CA GLY A 357 14.65 19.95 -4.56
C GLY A 357 14.92 18.45 -4.40
N LEU A 358 14.01 17.59 -4.88
CA LEU A 358 14.19 16.14 -4.94
C LEU A 358 14.28 15.66 -6.38
N SER A 359 14.91 14.50 -6.59
CA SER A 359 15.02 13.91 -7.92
C SER A 359 14.81 12.41 -7.90
N LEU A 360 14.08 11.88 -8.90
CA LEU A 360 14.12 10.46 -9.22
C LEU A 360 15.32 10.19 -10.11
N GLN A 361 16.09 9.18 -9.79
CA GLN A 361 17.27 8.79 -10.56
C GLN A 361 16.98 7.54 -11.38
N TYR A 362 17.32 7.58 -12.65
CA TYR A 362 17.22 6.48 -13.59
C TYR A 362 18.62 6.14 -14.07
N ASP A 363 19.33 5.31 -13.30
CA ASP A 363 20.72 5.00 -13.57
C ASP A 363 20.89 4.26 -14.90
N THR A 364 21.92 4.65 -15.66
CA THR A 364 22.28 4.00 -16.92
C THR A 364 21.08 3.79 -17.86
N PRO A 365 20.32 4.86 -18.18
CA PRO A 365 19.19 4.72 -19.09
C PRO A 365 19.67 4.26 -20.47
N GLN A 366 19.01 3.25 -21.03
CA GLN A 366 19.37 2.70 -22.33
C GLN A 366 18.17 2.13 -23.08
N THR A 367 18.33 2.06 -24.39
CA THR A 367 17.43 1.31 -25.25
C THR A 367 17.88 -0.15 -25.37
N TYR A 368 16.93 -1.02 -25.63
CA TYR A 368 17.17 -2.42 -25.98
C TYR A 368 16.05 -2.93 -26.89
N VAL A 369 16.31 -3.99 -27.59
CA VAL A 369 15.26 -4.67 -28.40
C VAL A 369 14.61 -5.71 -27.50
N ASP A 370 13.29 -5.65 -27.37
CA ASP A 370 12.53 -6.60 -26.58
C ASP A 370 12.30 -7.94 -27.34
N GLU A 371 11.70 -8.92 -26.66
CA GLU A 371 11.46 -10.25 -27.22
C GLU A 371 10.52 -10.27 -28.46
N LYS A 372 9.80 -9.15 -28.67
CA LYS A 372 8.91 -8.95 -29.83
C LYS A 372 9.55 -8.15 -30.93
N GLY A 373 10.84 -7.77 -30.80
CA GLY A 373 11.57 -7.00 -31.78
C GLY A 373 11.35 -5.48 -31.71
N TYR A 374 10.68 -4.97 -30.67
CA TYR A 374 10.45 -3.54 -30.51
C TYR A 374 11.56 -2.87 -29.71
N THR A 375 11.92 -1.64 -30.08
CA THR A 375 12.80 -0.82 -29.28
C THR A 375 12.09 -0.39 -28.00
N ALA A 376 12.65 -0.77 -26.85
CA ALA A 376 12.14 -0.49 -25.53
C ALA A 376 13.19 0.23 -24.68
N PHE A 377 12.75 0.83 -23.57
CA PHE A 377 13.62 1.52 -22.61
C PHE A 377 13.75 0.72 -21.33
N ARG A 378 14.95 0.79 -20.73
CA ARG A 378 15.21 0.27 -19.39
C ARG A 378 16.21 1.15 -18.65
N TYR A 379 16.17 1.06 -17.33
CA TYR A 379 17.12 1.73 -16.44
C TYR A 379 17.56 0.78 -15.35
N ARG A 380 18.64 1.10 -14.67
CA ARG A 380 19.14 0.32 -13.55
C ARG A 380 18.63 0.92 -12.25
N TYR A 381 18.12 0.07 -11.35
CA TYR A 381 17.81 0.43 -9.97
C TYR A 381 18.39 -0.65 -9.05
N GLY A 382 19.36 -0.27 -8.22
CA GLY A 382 20.19 -1.22 -7.50
C GLY A 382 20.94 -2.15 -8.44
N LYS A 383 20.73 -3.47 -8.28
CA LYS A 383 21.36 -4.50 -9.13
C LYS A 383 20.49 -4.95 -10.31
N MET A 384 19.26 -4.45 -10.43
CA MET A 384 18.26 -4.94 -11.37
C MET A 384 17.99 -3.96 -12.50
N TRP A 385 17.69 -4.52 -13.68
CA TRP A 385 17.18 -3.76 -14.81
C TRP A 385 15.67 -3.67 -14.75
N HIS A 386 15.13 -2.49 -14.93
CA HIS A 386 13.69 -2.23 -14.94
C HIS A 386 13.28 -1.65 -16.28
N LYS A 387 12.23 -2.23 -16.88
CA LYS A 387 11.61 -1.70 -18.09
C LYS A 387 10.96 -0.35 -17.77
N LEU A 388 11.10 0.61 -18.70
CA LEU A 388 10.42 1.89 -18.63
C LEU A 388 9.61 2.11 -19.91
N TYR A 389 8.39 2.54 -19.72
CA TYR A 389 7.46 2.95 -20.77
C TYR A 389 6.55 4.04 -20.19
N GLY A 390 5.89 4.82 -21.04
CA GLY A 390 5.22 6.04 -20.63
C GLY A 390 4.25 5.88 -19.46
N ALA A 391 3.47 4.81 -19.44
CA ALA A 391 2.55 4.55 -18.33
C ALA A 391 3.28 4.23 -17.01
N LYS A 392 4.40 3.47 -17.07
CA LYS A 392 5.24 3.21 -15.88
C LYS A 392 5.97 4.48 -15.43
N PHE A 393 6.36 5.32 -16.37
CA PHE A 393 6.98 6.59 -16.06
C PHE A 393 5.99 7.54 -15.39
N LEU A 394 4.74 7.61 -15.90
CA LEU A 394 3.66 8.35 -15.22
C LEU A 394 3.43 7.84 -13.79
N GLU A 395 3.37 6.53 -13.59
CA GLU A 395 3.23 5.92 -12.26
C GLU A 395 4.33 6.42 -11.30
N ASN A 396 5.60 6.38 -11.75
CA ASN A 396 6.72 6.83 -10.94
C ASN A 396 6.63 8.33 -10.58
N ILE A 397 6.28 9.18 -11.55
CA ILE A 397 6.10 10.63 -11.33
C ILE A 397 4.96 10.89 -10.36
N VAL A 398 3.82 10.25 -10.56
CA VAL A 398 2.63 10.42 -9.71
C VAL A 398 2.89 9.96 -8.28
N GLN A 399 3.54 8.81 -8.09
CA GLN A 399 3.93 8.32 -6.77
C GLN A 399 4.91 9.25 -6.06
N PHE A 400 5.86 9.80 -6.80
CA PHE A 400 6.82 10.77 -6.29
C PHE A 400 6.15 12.07 -5.83
N LEU A 401 5.24 12.61 -6.63
CA LEU A 401 4.48 13.81 -6.30
C LEU A 401 3.52 13.57 -5.13
N ALA A 402 2.80 12.44 -5.11
CA ALA A 402 1.93 12.06 -4.01
C ALA A 402 2.69 11.99 -2.69
N ARG A 403 3.82 11.30 -2.68
CA ARG A 403 4.71 11.24 -1.52
C ARG A 403 5.15 12.63 -1.07
N THR A 404 5.48 13.52 -2.00
CA THR A 404 5.92 14.89 -1.68
C THR A 404 4.83 15.70 -1.03
N ILE A 405 3.58 15.59 -1.51
CA ILE A 405 2.41 16.26 -0.91
C ILE A 405 2.20 15.78 0.53
N VAL A 406 2.18 14.45 0.76
CA VAL A 406 1.97 13.85 2.09
C VAL A 406 3.07 14.27 3.08
N MET A 407 4.34 14.20 2.65
CA MET A 407 5.45 14.58 3.52
C MET A 407 5.48 16.07 3.85
N ASN A 408 5.15 16.93 2.89
CA ASN A 408 5.05 18.36 3.15
C ASN A 408 3.88 18.68 4.10
N ALA A 409 2.76 17.97 3.99
CA ALA A 409 1.66 18.06 4.95
C ALA A 409 2.13 17.65 6.36
N ALA A 410 2.83 16.50 6.49
CA ALA A 410 3.37 16.04 7.76
C ALA A 410 4.31 17.07 8.42
N LEU A 411 5.18 17.71 7.62
CA LEU A 411 6.08 18.77 8.13
C LEU A 411 5.29 19.98 8.61
N ARG A 412 4.30 20.46 7.85
CA ARG A 412 3.46 21.60 8.26
C ARG A 412 2.63 21.29 9.51
N ILE A 413 2.09 20.08 9.61
CA ILE A 413 1.35 19.62 10.81
C ILE A 413 2.28 19.61 12.02
N ARG A 414 3.49 19.08 11.90
CA ARG A 414 4.48 19.10 12.97
C ARG A 414 4.79 20.51 13.44
N ASP A 415 5.06 21.41 12.50
CA ASP A 415 5.49 22.78 12.84
C ASP A 415 4.35 23.57 13.47
N ARG A 416 3.13 23.45 12.95
CA ARG A 416 1.93 24.11 13.50
C ARG A 416 1.44 23.47 14.80
N GLY A 417 1.54 22.18 14.95
CA GLY A 417 1.21 21.46 16.19
C GLY A 417 2.09 21.95 17.35
N ARG A 418 3.39 22.15 17.11
CA ARG A 418 4.33 22.66 18.12
C ARG A 418 4.04 24.10 18.58
N THR A 419 3.61 24.97 17.67
CA THR A 419 3.35 26.39 18.00
C THR A 419 2.05 26.62 18.74
N THR A 420 1.10 25.72 18.66
CA THR A 420 -0.24 25.83 19.26
C THR A 420 -0.37 25.09 20.59
N ALA A 421 0.51 24.14 20.88
CA ALA A 421 0.48 23.31 22.08
C ALA A 421 1.28 23.97 23.22
N GLN A 422 0.66 24.84 24.01
CA GLN A 422 1.32 25.40 25.22
C GLN A 422 1.35 24.41 26.39
N LYS A 423 0.34 23.52 26.49
CA LYS A 423 0.17 22.62 27.62
C LYS A 423 0.89 21.27 27.40
N TYR A 424 0.99 20.83 26.16
CA TYR A 424 1.56 19.52 25.78
C TYR A 424 2.47 19.67 24.55
N PRO A 425 3.78 19.88 24.71
CA PRO A 425 4.71 20.14 23.60
C PRO A 425 4.85 18.98 22.59
N ASP A 426 4.30 17.80 22.91
CA ASP A 426 4.32 16.58 22.08
C ASP A 426 2.94 16.15 21.57
N ASP A 427 1.94 17.04 21.54
CA ASP A 427 0.53 16.71 21.33
C ASP A 427 0.20 16.08 19.98
N TYR A 428 0.94 16.46 18.93
CA TYR A 428 0.76 15.86 17.61
C TYR A 428 1.88 14.86 17.34
N ARG A 429 1.81 13.70 18.02
CA ARG A 429 2.79 12.64 17.86
C ARG A 429 2.54 11.88 16.57
N PHE A 430 3.23 12.25 15.51
CA PHE A 430 3.28 11.46 14.29
C PHE A 430 3.95 10.10 14.55
N VAL A 431 3.21 9.01 14.38
CA VAL A 431 3.67 7.67 14.74
C VAL A 431 3.87 6.74 13.54
N LEU A 432 3.12 6.95 12.45
CA LEU A 432 3.20 6.10 11.27
C LEU A 432 2.77 6.87 10.02
N GLN A 433 3.44 6.60 8.90
CA GLN A 433 2.95 6.90 7.57
C GLN A 433 2.71 5.60 6.83
N ALA A 434 1.49 5.40 6.36
CA ALA A 434 1.13 4.26 5.51
C ALA A 434 0.69 4.77 4.14
N HIS A 435 1.64 4.83 3.21
CA HIS A 435 1.46 5.36 1.86
C HIS A 435 1.03 6.84 1.88
N ASP A 436 -0.23 7.12 1.66
CA ASP A 436 -0.89 8.43 1.65
C ASP A 436 -1.64 8.77 2.95
N GLU A 437 -1.55 7.90 3.94
CA GLU A 437 -2.12 8.08 5.27
C GLU A 437 -1.06 8.51 6.28
N LEU A 438 -1.39 9.50 7.10
CA LEU A 438 -0.65 9.89 8.29
C LEU A 438 -1.40 9.45 9.54
N VAL A 439 -0.65 8.89 10.51
CA VAL A 439 -1.21 8.39 11.78
C VAL A 439 -0.54 9.13 12.93
N PHE A 440 -1.37 9.63 13.84
CA PHE A 440 -0.97 10.39 15.00
C PHE A 440 -1.53 9.77 16.28
N ILE A 441 -0.87 10.04 17.40
CA ILE A 441 -1.42 9.86 18.75
C ILE A 441 -1.63 11.28 19.32
N ILE A 442 -2.87 11.59 19.62
CA ILE A 442 -3.32 12.92 20.05
C ILE A 442 -3.91 12.82 21.46
N HIS A 443 -3.60 13.78 22.32
CA HIS A 443 -4.22 13.90 23.63
C HIS A 443 -5.72 14.19 23.46
N ASP A 444 -6.58 13.60 24.29
CA ASP A 444 -8.04 13.69 24.10
C ASP A 444 -8.55 15.12 24.18
N ASP A 445 -7.97 15.97 25.04
CA ASP A 445 -8.29 17.40 25.16
C ASP A 445 -8.00 18.20 23.87
N GLU A 446 -7.10 17.72 23.01
CA GLU A 446 -6.67 18.40 21.79
C GLU A 446 -7.26 17.78 20.52
N LEU A 447 -8.06 16.73 20.66
CA LEU A 447 -8.49 15.90 19.54
C LEU A 447 -9.23 16.69 18.46
N ASP A 448 -10.18 17.54 18.83
CA ASP A 448 -11.00 18.27 17.83
C ASP A 448 -10.18 19.35 17.11
N ARG A 449 -9.27 20.01 17.83
CA ARG A 449 -8.34 20.97 17.23
C ARG A 449 -7.37 20.27 16.28
N ALA A 450 -6.85 19.10 16.68
CA ALA A 450 -5.98 18.28 15.86
C ALA A 450 -6.68 17.79 14.59
N LYS A 451 -7.91 17.32 14.68
CA LYS A 451 -8.72 16.93 13.50
C LYS A 451 -8.81 18.07 12.48
N ALA A 452 -9.17 19.27 12.95
CA ALA A 452 -9.32 20.43 12.09
C ALA A 452 -7.99 20.82 11.41
N LEU A 453 -6.91 20.91 12.19
CA LEU A 453 -5.58 21.26 11.68
C LEU A 453 -5.05 20.21 10.70
N ILE A 454 -5.08 18.94 11.09
CA ILE A 454 -4.53 17.84 10.28
C ILE A 454 -5.29 17.74 8.96
N HIS A 455 -6.63 17.80 9.01
CA HIS A 455 -7.43 17.78 7.78
C HIS A 455 -7.08 18.96 6.86
N ALA A 456 -7.05 20.17 7.39
CA ALA A 456 -6.76 21.38 6.60
C ALA A 456 -5.38 21.31 5.92
N GLU A 457 -4.36 20.79 6.61
CA GLU A 457 -3.02 20.65 6.03
C GLU A 457 -2.89 19.49 5.05
N MET A 458 -3.64 18.40 5.25
CA MET A 458 -3.66 17.26 4.32
C MET A 458 -4.33 17.62 3.00
N VAL A 459 -5.45 18.36 3.01
CA VAL A 459 -6.15 18.77 1.77
C VAL A 459 -5.59 20.05 1.15
N ARG A 460 -4.55 20.64 1.74
CA ARG A 460 -3.92 21.84 1.22
C ARG A 460 -3.13 21.53 -0.05
N PRO A 461 -3.53 22.07 -1.21
CA PRO A 461 -2.84 21.79 -2.46
C PRO A 461 -1.43 22.39 -2.46
N PRO A 462 -0.50 21.78 -3.20
CA PRO A 462 0.85 22.31 -3.36
C PRO A 462 0.84 23.59 -4.20
N SER A 463 1.87 24.44 -4.04
CA SER A 463 1.98 25.73 -4.77
C SER A 463 2.01 25.56 -6.30
N TRP A 464 2.45 24.41 -6.79
CA TRP A 464 2.53 24.09 -8.21
C TRP A 464 1.24 23.48 -8.79
N GLY A 465 0.20 23.28 -7.98
CA GLY A 465 -1.06 22.63 -8.38
C GLY A 465 -2.21 23.06 -7.46
N LEU A 466 -2.49 24.37 -7.40
CA LEU A 466 -3.51 24.94 -6.52
C LEU A 466 -4.94 24.48 -6.85
N ASP A 467 -5.15 23.99 -8.05
CA ASP A 467 -6.42 23.50 -8.60
C ASP A 467 -6.59 21.98 -8.46
N ILE A 468 -5.64 21.27 -7.84
CA ILE A 468 -5.80 19.83 -7.59
C ILE A 468 -6.89 19.61 -6.55
N PRO A 469 -7.99 18.90 -6.88
CA PRO A 469 -9.08 18.65 -5.95
C PRO A 469 -8.68 17.59 -4.91
N LEU A 470 -8.00 17.97 -3.84
CA LEU A 470 -7.62 17.07 -2.76
C LEU A 470 -8.77 16.86 -1.77
N THR A 471 -8.89 15.64 -1.26
CA THR A 471 -9.80 15.28 -0.16
C THR A 471 -9.07 14.36 0.80
N ALA A 472 -9.46 14.38 2.07
CA ALA A 472 -8.93 13.47 3.07
C ALA A 472 -10.04 12.95 3.98
N ASP A 473 -9.89 11.70 4.41
CA ASP A 473 -10.78 11.05 5.38
C ASP A 473 -10.06 10.96 6.72
N ILE A 474 -10.74 11.39 7.79
CA ILE A 474 -10.25 11.29 9.17
C ILE A 474 -10.96 10.13 9.87
N GLY A 475 -10.16 9.29 10.55
CA GLY A 475 -10.64 8.29 11.48
C GLY A 475 -10.03 8.49 12.86
N THR A 476 -10.76 8.09 13.90
CA THR A 476 -10.28 8.13 15.29
C THR A 476 -10.68 6.88 16.03
N GLY A 477 -9.85 6.41 16.97
CA GLY A 477 -10.13 5.24 17.77
C GLY A 477 -9.09 5.00 18.85
N ALA A 478 -9.35 4.08 19.76
CA ALA A 478 -8.40 3.69 20.81
C ALA A 478 -7.19 2.92 20.23
N SER A 479 -7.32 2.37 19.02
CA SER A 479 -6.27 1.66 18.29
C SER A 479 -6.22 2.07 16.83
N TYR A 480 -5.11 1.76 16.16
CA TYR A 480 -4.99 1.98 14.71
C TYR A 480 -6.02 1.18 13.88
N GLY A 481 -6.46 0.03 14.40
CA GLY A 481 -7.50 -0.77 13.74
C GLY A 481 -8.89 -0.19 13.88
N GLU A 482 -9.18 0.54 14.94
CA GLU A 482 -10.47 1.21 15.17
C GLU A 482 -10.55 2.57 14.49
N ALA A 483 -9.42 3.23 14.29
CA ALA A 483 -9.33 4.54 13.64
C ALA A 483 -9.59 4.51 12.12
N LYS A 484 -10.02 3.34 11.56
CA LYS A 484 -10.33 3.17 10.12
C LYS A 484 -11.72 2.63 9.88
#